data_8e0968d9475924a504dd812df0f7d240
#
_entry.id   8e0968d9475924a504dd812df0f7d240
#
_cell.length_a   1.000
_cell.length_b   1.000
_cell.length_c   1.000
_cell.angle_alpha   90.00
_cell.angle_beta   90.00
_cell.angle_gamma   90.00
#
_symmetry.space_group_name_H-M   'P 1'
#
loop_
_entity.id
_entity.type
_entity.pdbx_description
1 polymer ?
#
loop_
_entity_poly.entity_id
_entity_poly.type
_entity_poly.pdbx_seq_one_letter_code
_entity_poly.pdbx_strand_id
1 'polypeptide(L)'
;MKFRSATQADIAQICALERLPEFRTMVGSWAEDEHMRTLANADAHYIVAEDRSGEVAGFAILRGLLSEHRQVELKRLVVRTPNQGVGKQLLTEAADRAFGEHSAHRLFLDVFVTNDRARHVYENFGFRKEGIMRDVIYRDGAYHSLVLMSLLETEYRCCNKAGAVKQDGTNA
;
A
#
# COMPACT_ATOMS: atom_id res chain seq x y z
N MET A 1 -6.07 -12.62 -10.61
CA MET A 1 -5.89 -11.21 -10.27
C MET A 1 -4.83 -10.65 -11.21
N LYS A 2 -5.07 -9.50 -11.81
CA LYS A 2 -4.12 -8.79 -12.66
C LYS A 2 -3.76 -7.47 -11.97
N PHE A 3 -2.47 -7.13 -11.95
CA PHE A 3 -2.00 -5.86 -11.40
C PHE A 3 -1.55 -4.96 -12.53
N ARG A 4 -1.95 -3.71 -12.50
CA ARG A 4 -1.60 -2.70 -13.50
C ARG A 4 -1.60 -1.29 -12.91
N SER A 5 -0.99 -0.35 -13.60
CA SER A 5 -1.17 1.07 -13.29
C SER A 5 -2.63 1.47 -13.50
N ALA A 6 -3.13 2.33 -12.62
CA ALA A 6 -4.48 2.87 -12.75
C ALA A 6 -4.54 3.90 -13.89
N THR A 7 -5.75 4.06 -14.42
CA THR A 7 -6.12 5.09 -15.39
C THR A 7 -7.19 6.01 -14.80
N GLN A 8 -7.53 7.08 -15.49
CA GLN A 8 -8.64 7.96 -15.08
C GLN A 8 -9.97 7.21 -14.96
N ALA A 9 -10.20 6.18 -15.77
CA ALA A 9 -11.42 5.38 -15.72
C ALA A 9 -11.59 4.59 -14.41
N ASP A 10 -10.49 4.34 -13.69
CA ASP A 10 -10.53 3.60 -12.44
C ASP A 10 -10.90 4.48 -11.23
N ILE A 11 -10.82 5.80 -11.35
CA ILE A 11 -10.95 6.74 -10.21
C ILE A 11 -12.32 6.62 -9.53
N ALA A 12 -13.40 6.47 -10.30
CA ALA A 12 -14.73 6.30 -9.71
C ALA A 12 -14.81 5.05 -8.81
N GLN A 13 -14.20 3.93 -9.24
CA GLN A 13 -14.16 2.69 -8.46
C GLN A 13 -13.22 2.82 -7.24
N ILE A 14 -12.10 3.52 -7.37
CA ILE A 14 -11.17 3.82 -6.27
C ILE A 14 -11.89 4.64 -5.19
N CYS A 15 -12.58 5.71 -5.56
CA CYS A 15 -13.37 6.52 -4.64
C CYS A 15 -14.48 5.71 -3.94
N ALA A 16 -15.13 4.80 -4.66
CA ALA A 16 -16.14 3.92 -4.09
C ALA A 16 -15.56 2.97 -3.04
N LEU A 17 -14.36 2.43 -3.29
CA LEU A 17 -13.65 1.55 -2.34
C LEU A 17 -13.26 2.28 -1.06
N GLU A 18 -12.77 3.52 -1.12
CA GLU A 18 -12.41 4.31 0.08
C GLU A 18 -13.61 4.63 0.96
N ARG A 19 -14.81 4.71 0.37
CA ARG A 19 -16.06 5.03 1.08
C ARG A 19 -16.73 3.81 1.72
N LEU A 20 -16.20 2.61 1.52
CA LEU A 20 -16.73 1.42 2.19
C LEU A 20 -16.66 1.60 3.72
N PRO A 21 -17.71 1.18 4.46
CA PRO A 21 -17.81 1.41 5.90
C PRO A 21 -16.57 0.96 6.69
N GLU A 22 -15.97 -0.16 6.31
CA GLU A 22 -14.78 -0.73 6.95
C GLU A 22 -13.51 0.12 6.81
N PHE A 23 -13.45 1.03 5.82
CA PHE A 23 -12.28 1.90 5.57
C PHE A 23 -12.49 3.34 5.99
N ARG A 24 -13.73 3.76 6.17
CA ARG A 24 -14.09 5.16 6.45
C ARG A 24 -13.31 5.77 7.61
N THR A 25 -13.11 5.01 8.69
CA THR A 25 -12.39 5.48 9.88
C THR A 25 -10.88 5.23 9.82
N MET A 26 -10.43 4.26 9.00
CA MET A 26 -9.05 3.75 9.02
C MET A 26 -8.17 4.25 7.87
N VAL A 27 -8.75 4.61 6.73
CA VAL A 27 -7.97 5.03 5.55
C VAL A 27 -8.17 6.50 5.24
N GLY A 28 -9.36 7.02 5.47
CA GLY A 28 -9.81 8.32 4.97
C GLY A 28 -10.18 8.24 3.49
N SER A 29 -10.84 9.27 3.01
CA SER A 29 -11.25 9.36 1.61
C SER A 29 -10.80 10.68 1.01
N TRP A 30 -10.36 10.64 -0.23
CA TRP A 30 -10.10 11.83 -1.02
C TRP A 30 -11.28 12.14 -1.93
N ALA A 31 -11.38 13.41 -2.33
CA ALA A 31 -12.29 13.81 -3.39
C ALA A 31 -11.76 13.31 -4.75
N GLU A 32 -12.64 13.14 -5.71
CA GLU A 32 -12.29 12.64 -7.05
C GLU A 32 -11.24 13.53 -7.74
N ASP A 33 -11.36 14.86 -7.60
CA ASP A 33 -10.42 15.82 -8.14
C ASP A 33 -9.02 15.72 -7.51
N GLU A 34 -8.93 15.32 -6.25
CA GLU A 34 -7.64 15.06 -5.58
C GLU A 34 -6.99 13.78 -6.12
N HIS A 35 -7.78 12.72 -6.33
CA HIS A 35 -7.29 11.51 -6.99
C HIS A 35 -6.81 11.81 -8.41
N MET A 36 -7.56 12.57 -9.20
CA MET A 36 -7.20 12.95 -10.56
C MET A 36 -5.90 13.74 -10.62
N ARG A 37 -5.73 14.72 -9.73
CA ARG A 37 -4.49 15.50 -9.62
C ARG A 37 -3.30 14.62 -9.23
N THR A 38 -3.50 13.72 -8.27
CA THR A 38 -2.44 12.83 -7.80
C THR A 38 -2.09 11.77 -8.85
N LEU A 39 -3.06 11.24 -9.58
CA LEU A 39 -2.82 10.29 -10.69
C LEU A 39 -1.98 10.91 -11.82
N ALA A 40 -2.18 12.21 -12.09
CA ALA A 40 -1.42 12.94 -13.10
C ALA A 40 -0.03 13.40 -12.62
N ASN A 41 0.29 13.22 -11.34
CA ASN A 41 1.55 13.66 -10.76
C ASN A 41 2.63 12.59 -10.93
N ALA A 42 3.77 12.95 -11.56
CA ALA A 42 4.92 12.05 -11.73
C ALA A 42 5.53 11.55 -10.41
N ASP A 43 5.27 12.25 -9.29
CA ASP A 43 5.70 11.85 -7.95
C ASP A 43 4.78 10.78 -7.30
N ALA A 44 3.78 10.28 -8.02
CA ALA A 44 2.83 9.30 -7.54
C ALA A 44 2.60 8.16 -8.54
N HIS A 45 2.35 6.96 -8.04
CA HIS A 45 2.00 5.78 -8.83
C HIS A 45 0.80 5.07 -8.22
N TYR A 46 -0.26 4.93 -9.00
CA TYR A 46 -1.45 4.18 -8.64
C TYR A 46 -1.39 2.77 -9.22
N ILE A 47 -1.62 1.79 -8.38
CA ILE A 47 -1.65 0.37 -8.74
C ILE A 47 -3.06 -0.14 -8.45
N VAL A 48 -3.69 -0.79 -9.41
CA VAL A 48 -4.98 -1.47 -9.23
C VAL A 48 -4.83 -2.98 -9.36
N ALA A 49 -5.53 -3.69 -8.50
CA ALA A 49 -5.78 -5.11 -8.59
C ALA A 49 -7.12 -5.32 -9.30
N GLU A 50 -7.07 -5.80 -10.54
CA GLU A 50 -8.23 -6.07 -11.38
C GLU A 50 -8.64 -7.54 -11.25
N ASP A 51 -9.91 -7.79 -11.00
CA ASP A 51 -10.46 -9.15 -10.94
C ASP A 51 -10.77 -9.70 -12.34
N ARG A 52 -11.35 -10.91 -12.42
CA ARG A 52 -11.66 -11.57 -13.69
C ARG A 52 -12.80 -10.90 -14.46
N SER A 53 -13.61 -10.08 -13.82
CA SER A 53 -14.66 -9.29 -14.45
C SER A 53 -14.18 -7.94 -14.99
N GLY A 54 -12.92 -7.57 -14.72
CA GLY A 54 -12.35 -6.28 -15.07
C GLY A 54 -12.61 -5.18 -14.05
N GLU A 55 -13.17 -5.53 -12.86
CA GLU A 55 -13.43 -4.57 -11.81
C GLU A 55 -12.24 -4.40 -10.85
N VAL A 56 -12.11 -3.22 -10.26
CA VAL A 56 -11.08 -2.92 -9.26
C VAL A 56 -11.40 -3.62 -7.95
N ALA A 57 -10.69 -4.69 -7.65
CA ALA A 57 -10.78 -5.45 -6.39
C ALA A 57 -9.97 -4.83 -5.26
N GLY A 58 -9.06 -3.92 -5.58
CA GLY A 58 -8.25 -3.18 -4.62
C GLY A 58 -7.28 -2.25 -5.31
N PHE A 59 -6.67 -1.34 -4.55
CA PHE A 59 -5.67 -0.41 -5.08
C PHE A 59 -4.62 -0.05 -4.03
N ALA A 60 -3.46 0.39 -4.51
CA ALA A 60 -2.40 1.01 -3.73
C ALA A 60 -1.96 2.32 -4.36
N ILE A 61 -1.50 3.26 -3.54
CA ILE A 61 -0.92 4.52 -3.98
C ILE A 61 0.48 4.66 -3.39
N LEU A 62 1.47 4.78 -4.26
CA LEU A 62 2.84 5.16 -3.91
C LEU A 62 3.02 6.66 -4.14
N ARG A 63 3.76 7.34 -3.26
CA ARG A 63 4.13 8.76 -3.36
C ARG A 63 5.58 8.97 -2.99
N GLY A 64 6.13 10.11 -3.38
CA GLY A 64 7.54 10.43 -3.12
C GLY A 64 8.51 9.74 -4.09
N LEU A 65 8.04 9.42 -5.30
CA LEU A 65 8.83 8.72 -6.31
C LEU A 65 10.03 9.54 -6.80
N LEU A 66 9.94 10.87 -6.71
CA LEU A 66 11.00 11.82 -7.08
C LEU A 66 11.88 12.23 -5.90
N SER A 67 11.74 11.58 -4.74
CA SER A 67 12.53 11.87 -3.55
C SER A 67 14.03 11.64 -3.81
N GLU A 68 14.85 12.67 -3.63
CA GLU A 68 16.33 12.58 -3.68
C GLU A 68 16.89 11.60 -2.64
N HIS A 69 16.14 11.34 -1.55
CA HIS A 69 16.50 10.39 -0.51
C HIS A 69 16.02 8.97 -0.81
N ARG A 70 15.44 8.72 -1.98
CA ARG A 70 14.94 7.41 -2.40
C ARG A 70 13.97 6.79 -1.36
N GLN A 71 13.09 7.63 -0.80
CA GLN A 71 12.04 7.24 0.14
C GLN A 71 10.69 7.30 -0.58
N VAL A 72 9.96 6.20 -0.56
CA VAL A 72 8.63 6.07 -1.15
C VAL A 72 7.62 5.78 -0.03
N GLU A 73 6.53 6.52 -0.02
CA GLU A 73 5.39 6.32 0.88
C GLU A 73 4.37 5.37 0.23
N LEU A 74 3.99 4.31 0.92
CA LEU A 74 2.75 3.59 0.63
C LEU A 74 1.59 4.36 1.27
N LYS A 75 1.05 5.31 0.51
CA LYS A 75 0.04 6.25 1.00
C LYS A 75 -1.31 5.61 1.24
N ARG A 76 -1.68 4.61 0.44
CA ARG A 76 -2.94 3.87 0.55
C ARG A 76 -2.77 2.42 0.13
N LEU A 77 -3.48 1.56 0.80
CA LEU A 77 -3.69 0.17 0.40
C LEU A 77 -5.10 -0.22 0.84
N VAL A 78 -5.96 -0.42 -0.14
CA VAL A 78 -7.38 -0.73 0.08
C VAL A 78 -7.76 -1.94 -0.76
N VAL A 79 -8.56 -2.85 -0.20
CA VAL A 79 -9.07 -4.03 -0.90
C VAL A 79 -10.57 -4.14 -0.69
N ARG A 80 -11.32 -4.47 -1.76
CA ARG A 80 -12.79 -4.61 -1.71
C ARG A 80 -13.23 -5.63 -0.66
N THR A 81 -12.61 -6.80 -0.67
CA THR A 81 -12.93 -7.88 0.26
C THR A 81 -11.69 -8.31 1.03
N PRO A 82 -11.64 -8.03 2.32
CA PRO A 82 -10.56 -8.46 3.18
C PRO A 82 -10.44 -10.00 3.29
N ASN A 83 -9.28 -10.47 3.74
CA ASN A 83 -8.98 -11.90 4.04
C ASN A 83 -8.99 -12.85 2.84
N GLN A 84 -8.97 -12.35 1.60
CA GLN A 84 -8.86 -13.16 0.37
C GLN A 84 -7.43 -13.16 -0.23
N GLY A 85 -6.44 -12.69 0.50
CA GLY A 85 -5.05 -12.63 0.04
C GLY A 85 -4.72 -11.49 -0.91
N VAL A 86 -5.73 -10.77 -1.44
CA VAL A 86 -5.55 -9.67 -2.40
C VAL A 86 -4.68 -8.55 -1.82
N GLY A 87 -4.87 -8.20 -0.55
CA GLY A 87 -4.07 -7.16 0.11
C GLY A 87 -2.58 -7.51 0.19
N LYS A 88 -2.23 -8.79 0.47
CA LYS A 88 -0.84 -9.23 0.47
C LYS A 88 -0.22 -9.19 -0.92
N GLN A 89 -0.96 -9.62 -1.96
CA GLN A 89 -0.50 -9.57 -3.34
C GLN A 89 -0.31 -8.12 -3.81
N LEU A 90 -1.24 -7.22 -3.48
CA LEU A 90 -1.15 -5.80 -3.81
C LEU A 90 0.01 -5.12 -3.07
N LEU A 91 0.28 -5.51 -1.82
CA LEU A 91 1.44 -5.03 -1.06
C LEU A 91 2.76 -5.52 -1.67
N THR A 92 2.81 -6.77 -2.15
CA THR A 92 3.96 -7.31 -2.89
C THR A 92 4.20 -6.51 -4.16
N GLU A 93 3.16 -6.30 -4.96
CA GLU A 93 3.24 -5.50 -6.19
C GLU A 93 3.70 -4.06 -5.94
N ALA A 94 3.20 -3.43 -4.87
CA ALA A 94 3.62 -2.09 -4.47
C ALA A 94 5.11 -2.04 -4.06
N ALA A 95 5.58 -3.05 -3.32
CA ALA A 95 6.97 -3.16 -2.93
C ALA A 95 7.89 -3.45 -4.13
N ASP A 96 7.48 -4.34 -5.04
CA ASP A 96 8.23 -4.64 -6.27
C ASP A 96 8.39 -3.39 -7.14
N ARG A 97 7.35 -2.57 -7.29
CA ARG A 97 7.44 -1.30 -8.02
C ARG A 97 8.29 -0.28 -7.29
N ALA A 98 8.11 -0.12 -5.99
CA ALA A 98 8.90 0.83 -5.21
C ALA A 98 10.40 0.51 -5.30
N PHE A 99 10.80 -0.72 -5.04
CA PHE A 99 12.21 -1.13 -5.02
C PHE A 99 12.79 -1.43 -6.40
N GLY A 100 11.97 -1.95 -7.33
CA GLY A 100 12.39 -2.31 -8.69
C GLY A 100 12.28 -1.13 -9.66
N GLU A 101 11.06 -0.68 -9.95
CA GLU A 101 10.83 0.35 -10.97
C GLU A 101 11.30 1.74 -10.51
N HIS A 102 11.05 2.10 -9.24
CA HIS A 102 11.35 3.43 -8.70
C HIS A 102 12.66 3.50 -7.92
N SER A 103 13.40 2.39 -7.83
CA SER A 103 14.71 2.33 -7.17
C SER A 103 14.72 2.89 -5.75
N ALA A 104 13.62 2.75 -5.02
CA ALA A 104 13.54 3.19 -3.64
C ALA A 104 14.57 2.46 -2.77
N HIS A 105 15.12 3.13 -1.78
CA HIS A 105 15.90 2.51 -0.71
C HIS A 105 15.00 2.14 0.47
N ARG A 106 13.93 2.92 0.67
CA ARG A 106 13.03 2.80 1.81
C ARG A 106 11.58 2.95 1.36
N LEU A 107 10.76 1.95 1.67
CA LEU A 107 9.31 2.02 1.57
C LEU A 107 8.74 2.22 2.98
N PHE A 108 7.92 3.24 3.19
CA PHE A 108 7.33 3.50 4.50
C PHE A 108 5.83 3.77 4.39
N LEU A 109 5.16 3.64 5.52
CA LEU A 109 3.74 3.89 5.66
C LEU A 109 3.41 4.40 7.05
N ASP A 110 2.26 5.00 7.20
CA ASP A 110 1.63 5.23 8.48
C ASP A 110 0.32 4.44 8.60
N VAL A 111 0.00 4.00 9.81
CA VAL A 111 -1.21 3.22 10.09
C VAL A 111 -1.77 3.61 11.45
N PHE A 112 -3.10 3.71 11.57
CA PHE A 112 -3.75 4.01 12.84
C PHE A 112 -3.31 3.02 13.93
N VAL A 113 -2.98 3.54 15.13
CA VAL A 113 -2.61 2.71 16.29
C VAL A 113 -3.68 1.66 16.58
N THR A 114 -4.94 1.98 16.34
CA THR A 114 -6.10 1.10 16.55
C THR A 114 -6.33 0.09 15.42
N ASN A 115 -5.59 0.18 14.31
CA ASN A 115 -5.73 -0.74 13.18
C ASN A 115 -4.77 -1.94 13.33
N ASP A 116 -5.04 -2.78 14.35
CA ASP A 116 -4.22 -3.96 14.67
C ASP A 116 -4.08 -4.89 13.48
N ARG A 117 -5.15 -5.06 12.70
CA ARG A 117 -5.17 -5.94 11.54
C ARG A 117 -4.18 -5.47 10.47
N ALA A 118 -4.19 -4.20 10.09
CA ALA A 118 -3.26 -3.69 9.08
C ALA A 118 -1.82 -3.73 9.60
N ARG A 119 -1.58 -3.37 10.87
CA ARG A 119 -0.25 -3.47 11.49
C ARG A 119 0.30 -4.88 11.41
N HIS A 120 -0.52 -5.88 11.76
CA HIS A 120 -0.12 -7.28 11.69
C HIS A 120 0.21 -7.75 10.26
N VAL A 121 -0.56 -7.28 9.25
CA VAL A 121 -0.26 -7.56 7.83
C VAL A 121 1.09 -6.98 7.44
N TYR A 122 1.38 -5.72 7.82
CA TYR A 122 2.64 -5.06 7.50
C TYR A 122 3.84 -5.69 8.23
N GLU A 123 3.70 -6.02 9.52
CA GLU A 123 4.72 -6.73 10.29
C GLU A 123 5.06 -8.09 9.68
N ASN A 124 4.05 -8.89 9.33
CA ASN A 124 4.24 -10.18 8.67
C ASN A 124 4.82 -10.07 7.25
N PHE A 125 4.68 -8.93 6.60
CA PHE A 125 5.30 -8.64 5.31
C PHE A 125 6.78 -8.28 5.45
N GLY A 126 7.20 -7.83 6.63
CA GLY A 126 8.57 -7.44 6.93
C GLY A 126 8.76 -5.97 7.31
N PHE A 127 7.69 -5.17 7.35
CA PHE A 127 7.79 -3.80 7.84
C PHE A 127 8.12 -3.78 9.32
N ARG A 128 8.98 -2.85 9.72
CA ARG A 128 9.35 -2.61 11.11
C ARG A 128 8.72 -1.32 11.62
N LYS A 129 8.23 -1.36 12.85
CA LYS A 129 7.76 -0.18 13.55
C LYS A 129 8.96 0.72 13.91
N GLU A 130 8.86 2.01 13.53
CA GLU A 130 9.86 3.03 13.88
C GLU A 130 9.44 3.88 15.08
N GLY A 131 8.12 4.14 15.20
CA GLY A 131 7.63 4.96 16.30
C GLY A 131 6.14 5.22 16.23
N ILE A 132 5.65 6.06 17.13
CA ILE A 132 4.26 6.54 17.16
C ILE A 132 4.26 8.06 16.98
N MET A 133 3.54 8.50 15.97
CA MET A 133 3.19 9.91 15.74
C MET A 133 1.93 10.20 16.56
N ARG A 134 2.09 10.88 17.69
CA ARG A 134 0.99 11.14 18.62
C ARG A 134 0.10 12.26 18.07
N ASP A 135 -1.23 12.03 18.10
CA ASP A 135 -2.27 13.03 17.83
C ASP A 135 -2.09 13.80 16.50
N VAL A 136 -1.65 13.06 15.47
CA VAL A 136 -1.28 13.64 14.18
C VAL A 136 -2.48 13.84 13.24
N ILE A 137 -3.58 13.12 13.47
CA ILE A 137 -4.82 13.23 12.68
C ILE A 137 -5.95 13.73 13.58
N TYR A 138 -6.63 14.81 13.17
CA TYR A 138 -7.91 15.21 13.75
C TYR A 138 -9.05 14.76 12.85
N ARG A 139 -9.91 13.88 13.34
CA ARG A 139 -11.03 13.31 12.60
C ARG A 139 -12.19 12.99 13.52
N ASP A 140 -13.41 13.26 13.07
CA ASP A 140 -14.66 12.95 13.80
C ASP A 140 -14.67 13.49 15.26
N GLY A 141 -14.05 14.68 15.47
CA GLY A 141 -14.01 15.33 16.77
C GLY A 141 -12.93 14.81 17.73
N ALA A 142 -12.05 13.91 17.29
CA ALA A 142 -10.99 13.33 18.11
C ALA A 142 -9.61 13.37 17.41
N TYR A 143 -8.56 13.39 18.22
CA TYR A 143 -7.19 13.21 17.75
C TYR A 143 -6.85 11.72 17.69
N HIS A 144 -6.12 11.34 16.65
CA HIS A 144 -5.68 9.96 16.44
C HIS A 144 -4.16 9.91 16.21
N SER A 145 -3.56 8.89 16.79
CA SER A 145 -2.13 8.61 16.63
C SER A 145 -1.90 7.54 15.56
N LEU A 146 -0.77 7.65 14.86
CA LEU A 146 -0.35 6.71 13.83
C LEU A 146 0.95 6.01 14.24
N VAL A 147 1.10 4.77 13.81
CA VAL A 147 2.37 4.04 13.86
C VAL A 147 3.07 4.26 12.54
N LEU A 148 4.30 4.77 12.59
CA LEU A 148 5.20 4.84 11.45
C LEU A 148 5.90 3.49 11.30
N MET A 149 5.85 2.92 10.10
CA MET A 149 6.50 1.66 9.78
C MET A 149 7.29 1.77 8.48
N SER A 150 8.38 1.03 8.35
CA SER A 150 9.21 1.02 7.16
C SER A 150 9.76 -0.36 6.82
N LEU A 151 10.15 -0.51 5.56
CA LEU A 151 10.83 -1.65 5.00
C LEU A 151 11.98 -1.14 4.13
N LEU A 152 13.18 -1.66 4.35
CA LEU A 152 14.36 -1.31 3.54
C LEU A 152 14.50 -2.27 2.36
N GLU A 153 15.07 -1.77 1.27
CA GLU A 153 15.35 -2.56 0.06
C GLU A 153 16.13 -3.84 0.38
N THR A 154 17.15 -3.74 1.24
CA THR A 154 17.97 -4.88 1.65
C THR A 154 17.19 -5.95 2.39
N GLU A 155 16.25 -5.54 3.25
CA GLU A 155 15.37 -6.46 3.99
C GLU A 155 14.41 -7.17 3.06
N TYR A 156 13.79 -6.43 2.13
CA TYR A 156 12.88 -6.99 1.13
C TYR A 156 13.56 -8.02 0.24
N ARG A 157 14.77 -7.71 -0.28
CA ARG A 157 15.52 -8.61 -1.15
C ARG A 157 15.98 -9.88 -0.42
N CYS A 158 16.34 -9.79 0.86
CA CYS A 158 16.71 -10.96 1.67
C CYS A 158 15.52 -11.90 1.88
N CYS A 159 14.33 -11.37 2.18
CA CYS A 159 13.13 -12.19 2.35
C CYS A 159 12.72 -12.92 1.06
N ASN A 160 12.81 -12.25 -0.09
CA ASN A 160 12.46 -12.85 -1.38
C ASN A 160 13.47 -13.93 -1.83
N LYS A 161 14.76 -13.77 -1.55
CA LYS A 161 15.77 -14.82 -1.83
C LYS A 161 15.55 -16.07 -0.98
N ALA A 162 15.15 -15.92 0.27
CA ALA A 162 14.84 -17.05 1.15
C ALA A 162 13.61 -17.86 0.71
N GLY A 163 12.64 -17.21 0.04
CA GLY A 163 11.47 -17.86 -0.55
C GLY A 163 11.77 -18.63 -1.84
N ALA A 164 12.71 -18.16 -2.66
CA ALA A 164 13.07 -18.80 -3.93
C ALA A 164 13.84 -20.12 -3.74
N VAL A 165 14.65 -20.23 -2.67
CA VAL A 165 15.46 -21.45 -2.38
C VAL A 165 14.59 -22.64 -1.93
N LYS A 166 13.34 -22.43 -1.51
CA LYS A 166 12.46 -23.51 -1.07
C LYS A 166 11.68 -24.21 -2.19
N GLN A 167 11.77 -23.76 -3.44
CA GLN A 167 11.03 -24.37 -4.57
C GLN A 167 11.85 -25.37 -5.40
N ASP A 168 13.18 -25.41 -5.25
CA ASP A 168 14.06 -26.29 -6.03
C ASP A 168 14.45 -27.60 -5.32
N GLY A 169 13.83 -27.94 -4.22
CA GLY A 169 14.19 -29.08 -3.38
C GLY A 169 13.16 -30.20 -3.30
N THR A 170 12.55 -30.63 -4.43
CA THR A 170 11.88 -31.95 -4.45
C THR A 170 11.69 -32.44 -5.88
N ASN A 171 12.72 -33.02 -6.45
CA ASN A 171 12.62 -34.09 -7.44
C ASN A 171 13.95 -34.84 -7.48
N ALA A 172 14.05 -35.87 -6.71
CA ALA A 172 14.96 -37.00 -6.89
C ALA A 172 14.30 -38.24 -6.27
#